data_de3a47b627f918b02ae2d6afa49f1349
#
_entry.id   de3a47b627f918b02ae2d6afa49f1349
#
_cell.length_a   1.000
_cell.length_b   1.000
_cell.length_c   1.000
_cell.angle_alpha   90.00
_cell.angle_beta   90.00
_cell.angle_gamma   90.00
#
_symmetry.space_group_name_H-M   'P 1'
#
loop_
_entity.id
_entity.type
_entity.pdbx_description
1 polymer ?
#
loop_
_entity_poly.entity_id
_entity_poly.type
_entity_poly.pdbx_seq_one_letter_code
_entity_poly.pdbx_strand_id
1 'polypeptide(L)'
;MKEILYVKVRKCSKDDKVECFQIAETFKAKIIDYGKDSVLLEFVQTATKNDAVIKLMKEEFASIEVVRGGSVGIESISMMER
;
A
#
# COMPACT_ATOMS: atom_id res chain seq x y z
N MET A 1 11.94 -13.04 -8.67
CA MET A 1 11.65 -13.15 -7.24
C MET A 1 10.72 -12.04 -6.83
N LYS A 2 9.72 -12.37 -6.02
CA LYS A 2 8.73 -11.37 -5.59
C LYS A 2 9.07 -10.80 -4.22
N GLU A 3 8.61 -9.59 -4.02
CA GLU A 3 8.83 -8.85 -2.78
C GLU A 3 7.47 -8.41 -2.26
N ILE A 4 7.31 -8.36 -0.95
CA ILE A 4 6.09 -7.86 -0.33
C ILE A 4 6.28 -6.38 -0.03
N LEU A 5 5.29 -5.57 -0.43
CA LEU A 5 5.27 -4.14 -0.20
C LEU A 5 3.98 -3.78 0.51
N TYR A 6 4.08 -3.02 1.58
CA TYR A 6 2.92 -2.46 2.25
C TYR A 6 2.92 -0.95 2.07
N VAL A 7 1.79 -0.42 1.65
CA VAL A 7 1.60 1.03 1.51
C VAL A 7 0.36 1.42 2.29
N LYS A 8 0.53 2.29 3.26
CA LYS A 8 -0.58 2.86 3.99
C LYS A 8 -0.83 4.26 3.46
N VAL A 9 -2.01 4.47 2.93
CA VAL A 9 -2.44 5.78 2.45
C VAL A 9 -3.21 6.44 3.58
N ARG A 10 -2.76 7.63 3.99
CA ARG A 10 -3.32 8.36 5.11
C ARG A 10 -4.08 9.59 4.61
N LYS A 11 -4.96 10.10 5.46
CA LYS A 11 -5.72 11.32 5.14
C LYS A 11 -6.52 11.16 3.84
N CYS A 12 -7.09 9.97 3.67
CA CYS A 12 -7.85 9.64 2.46
C CYS A 12 -9.20 10.33 2.45
N SER A 13 -9.48 11.00 1.35
CA SER A 13 -10.84 11.42 1.02
C SER A 13 -11.59 10.21 0.47
N LYS A 14 -12.88 10.37 0.20
CA LYS A 14 -13.65 9.31 -0.46
C LYS A 14 -13.11 9.01 -1.84
N ASP A 15 -12.70 10.04 -2.57
CA ASP A 15 -12.10 9.86 -3.89
C ASP A 15 -10.78 9.11 -3.80
N ASP A 16 -9.98 9.41 -2.79
CA ASP A 16 -8.72 8.69 -2.56
C ASP A 16 -8.96 7.20 -2.32
N LYS A 17 -10.03 6.87 -1.59
CA LYS A 17 -10.37 5.47 -1.34
C LYS A 17 -10.77 4.75 -2.61
N VAL A 18 -11.55 5.40 -3.46
CA VAL A 18 -11.92 4.84 -4.76
C VAL A 18 -10.65 4.59 -5.58
N GLU A 19 -9.73 5.53 -5.56
CA GLU A 19 -8.45 5.38 -6.25
C GLU A 19 -7.67 4.18 -5.71
N CYS A 20 -7.65 4.00 -4.39
CA CYS A 20 -6.98 2.85 -3.76
C CYS A 20 -7.58 1.52 -4.26
N PHE A 21 -8.90 1.45 -4.38
CA PHE A 21 -9.56 0.26 -4.90
C PHE A 21 -9.18 -0.01 -6.34
N GLN A 22 -9.09 1.03 -7.16
CA GLN A 22 -8.69 0.91 -8.56
C GLN A 22 -7.25 0.43 -8.68
N ILE A 23 -6.37 0.96 -7.85
CA ILE A 23 -4.97 0.54 -7.82
C ILE A 23 -4.86 -0.92 -7.39
N ALA A 24 -5.59 -1.31 -6.34
CA ALA A 24 -5.60 -2.68 -5.87
C ALA A 24 -6.07 -3.64 -6.97
N GLU A 25 -7.12 -3.27 -7.69
CA GLU A 25 -7.63 -4.07 -8.80
C GLU A 25 -6.58 -4.20 -9.91
N THR A 26 -5.97 -3.10 -10.29
CA THR A 26 -5.01 -3.06 -11.40
C THR A 26 -3.76 -3.87 -11.10
N PHE A 27 -3.23 -3.76 -9.90
CA PHE A 27 -1.98 -4.43 -9.53
C PHE A 27 -2.22 -5.74 -8.79
N LYS A 28 -3.47 -6.14 -8.63
CA LYS A 28 -3.84 -7.36 -7.90
C LYS A 28 -3.32 -7.33 -6.47
N ALA A 29 -3.38 -6.15 -5.87
CA ALA A 29 -3.02 -5.94 -4.47
C ALA A 29 -4.21 -6.29 -3.59
N LYS A 30 -3.93 -6.52 -2.30
CA LYS A 30 -4.96 -6.74 -1.31
C LYS A 30 -5.12 -5.50 -0.46
N ILE A 31 -6.35 -5.18 -0.10
CA ILE A 31 -6.61 -4.17 0.91
C ILE A 31 -6.72 -4.93 2.22
N ILE A 32 -5.75 -4.75 3.10
CA ILE A 32 -5.66 -5.52 4.33
C ILE A 32 -6.11 -4.73 5.55
N ASP A 33 -6.31 -3.44 5.40
CA ASP A 33 -6.92 -2.63 6.45
C ASP A 33 -7.60 -1.43 5.81
N TYR A 34 -8.73 -1.03 6.38
CA TYR A 34 -9.57 0.02 5.84
C TYR A 34 -10.12 0.84 7.00
N GLY A 35 -9.56 2.01 7.21
CA GLY A 35 -9.97 2.90 8.28
C GLY A 35 -10.88 4.01 7.78
N LYS A 36 -11.24 4.90 8.69
CA LYS A 36 -12.10 6.04 8.36
C LYS A 36 -11.47 6.91 7.29
N ASP A 37 -10.18 7.17 7.41
CA ASP A 37 -9.45 8.04 6.47
C ASP A 37 -8.12 7.42 6.05
N SER A 38 -8.02 6.10 6.11
CA SER A 38 -6.79 5.42 5.72
C SER A 38 -7.10 4.08 5.06
N VAL A 39 -6.19 3.64 4.21
CA VAL A 39 -6.26 2.33 3.54
C VAL A 39 -4.86 1.73 3.56
N LEU A 40 -4.76 0.46 3.91
CA LEU A 40 -3.48 -0.27 3.88
C LEU A 40 -3.54 -1.31 2.77
N LEU A 41 -2.61 -1.22 1.83
CA LEU A 41 -2.54 -2.12 0.68
C LEU A 41 -1.30 -3.00 0.78
N GLU A 42 -1.46 -4.24 0.34
CA GLU A 42 -0.35 -5.20 0.24
C GLU A 42 -0.13 -5.58 -1.22
N PHE A 43 1.09 -5.39 -1.68
CA PHE A 43 1.49 -5.75 -3.04
C PHE A 43 2.52 -6.88 -2.98
N VAL A 44 2.32 -7.91 -3.80
CA VAL A 44 3.28 -9.01 -3.91
C VAL A 44 3.67 -9.10 -5.38
N GLN A 45 4.81 -8.50 -5.71
CA GLN A 45 5.27 -8.41 -7.10
C GLN A 45 6.78 -8.14 -7.10
N THR A 46 7.37 -8.01 -8.29
CA THR A 46 8.82 -7.78 -8.36
C THR A 46 9.18 -6.44 -7.75
N ALA A 47 10.44 -6.33 -7.30
CA ALA A 47 10.94 -5.07 -6.74
C ALA A 47 10.78 -3.92 -7.72
N THR A 48 11.01 -4.16 -8.99
CA THR A 48 10.88 -3.13 -10.04
C THR A 48 9.45 -2.63 -10.13
N LYS A 49 8.47 -3.54 -10.10
CA LYS A 49 7.06 -3.15 -10.12
C LYS A 49 6.68 -2.41 -8.86
N ASN A 50 7.21 -2.83 -7.72
CA ASN A 50 6.95 -2.14 -6.46
C ASN A 50 7.52 -0.71 -6.49
N ASP A 51 8.70 -0.52 -7.10
CA ASP A 51 9.25 0.82 -7.27
C ASP A 51 8.28 1.72 -8.05
N ALA A 52 7.70 1.19 -9.11
CA ALA A 52 6.75 1.93 -9.93
C ALA A 52 5.47 2.27 -9.14
N VAL A 53 4.98 1.32 -8.34
CA VAL A 53 3.80 1.55 -7.50
C VAL A 53 4.07 2.64 -6.48
N ILE A 54 5.22 2.61 -5.82
CA ILE A 54 5.58 3.62 -4.83
C ILE A 54 5.59 5.00 -5.47
N LYS A 55 6.20 5.11 -6.65
CA LYS A 55 6.27 6.38 -7.36
C LYS A 55 4.86 6.87 -7.70
N LEU A 56 4.02 5.99 -8.23
CA LEU A 56 2.64 6.33 -8.56
C LEU A 56 1.89 6.83 -7.33
N MET A 57 1.98 6.11 -6.23
CA MET A 57 1.22 6.45 -5.03
C MET A 57 1.71 7.74 -4.38
N LYS A 58 3.00 8.02 -4.48
CA LYS A 58 3.52 9.30 -4.00
C LYS A 58 2.96 10.48 -4.80
N GLU A 59 2.68 10.26 -6.07
CA GLU A 59 2.12 11.30 -6.94
C GLU A 59 0.62 11.48 -6.71
N GLU A 60 -0.08 10.38 -6.42
CA GLU A 60 -1.54 10.40 -6.32
C GLU A 60 -2.07 10.81 -4.95
N PHE A 61 -1.31 10.56 -3.89
CA PHE A 61 -1.81 10.76 -2.53
C PHE A 61 -0.94 11.73 -1.75
N ALA A 62 -1.57 12.46 -0.84
CA ALA A 62 -0.88 13.48 -0.06
C ALA A 62 0.06 12.89 0.99
N SER A 63 -0.30 11.74 1.56
CA SER A 63 0.48 11.15 2.65
C SER A 63 0.46 9.64 2.57
N ILE A 64 1.63 9.03 2.42
CA ILE A 64 1.74 7.58 2.43
C ILE A 64 2.88 7.14 3.33
N GLU A 65 2.76 5.91 3.85
CA GLU A 65 3.83 5.24 4.57
C GLU A 65 4.12 3.95 3.82
N VAL A 66 5.40 3.63 3.65
CA VAL A 66 5.84 2.49 2.84
C VAL A 66 6.74 1.60 3.66
N VAL A 67 6.46 0.29 3.64
CA VAL A 67 7.34 -0.71 4.22
C VAL A 67 7.56 -1.81 3.19
N ARG A 68 8.82 -2.10 2.90
CA ARG A 68 9.20 -3.13 1.94
C ARG A 68 9.92 -4.25 2.66
N GLY A 69 9.79 -5.47 2.13
CA GLY A 69 10.55 -6.58 2.64
C GLY A 69 9.86 -7.91 2.48
N GLY A 70 10.42 -8.91 3.15
CA GLY A 70 9.86 -10.24 3.18
C GLY A 70 9.01 -10.46 4.41
N SER A 71 9.03 -11.70 4.92
CA SER A 71 8.21 -12.08 6.06
C SER A 71 8.47 -11.23 7.31
N VAL A 72 9.69 -10.77 7.49
CA VAL A 72 10.03 -9.95 8.66
C VAL A 72 9.29 -8.61 8.58
N GLY A 73 9.14 -8.06 7.38
CA GLY A 73 8.42 -6.82 7.18
C GLY A 73 6.95 -6.93 7.54
N ILE A 74 6.35 -8.09 7.35
CA ILE A 74 4.95 -8.31 7.68
C ILE A 74 4.71 -8.11 9.16
N GLU A 75 5.57 -8.66 9.99
CA GLU A 75 5.44 -8.50 11.45
C GLU A 75 5.58 -7.05 11.86
N SER A 76 6.54 -6.35 11.27
CA SER A 76 6.74 -4.93 11.58
C SER A 76 5.51 -4.10 11.24
N ILE A 77 4.88 -4.39 10.12
CA ILE A 77 3.67 -3.69 9.71
C ILE A 77 2.54 -3.92 10.71
N SER A 78 2.36 -5.16 11.12
CA SER A 78 1.30 -5.49 12.08
C SER A 78 1.47 -4.73 13.39
N MET A 79 2.68 -4.52 13.82
CA MET A 79 2.98 -3.79 15.04
C MET A 79 2.74 -2.29 14.89
N MET A 80 3.05 -1.77 13.72
CA MET A 80 2.91 -0.34 13.47
C MET A 80 1.45 0.12 13.44
N GLU A 81 0.55 -0.76 13.12
CA GLU A 81 -0.87 -0.41 13.04
C GLU A 81 -1.53 -0.30 14.40
N ARG A 82 -0.88 -0.74 15.44
CA ARG A 82 -1.39 -0.64 16.79
C ARG A 82 -1.05 0.72 17.36
#